data_acdd9c81048b7e1b2e36c9b996cc7cd1
#
_entry.id   acdd9c81048b7e1b2e36c9b996cc7cd1
#
_cell.length_a   1.000
_cell.length_b   1.000
_cell.length_c   1.000
_cell.angle_alpha   90.00
_cell.angle_beta   90.00
_cell.angle_gamma   90.00
#
_symmetry.space_group_name_H-M   'P 1'
#
loop_
_entity.id
_entity.type
_entity.pdbx_description
1 polymer ?
#
loop_
_entity_poly.entity_id
_entity_poly.type
_entity_poly.pdbx_seq_one_letter_code
_entity_poly.pdbx_strand_id
1 'polypeptide(L)'
;GTRVVGDCEESFSGLDFVMIGPYVSHVWKSDSENNHEITIQFSEDLLNFHIMNKRPFVPIKQLLMDSMQGLHFYGEDAERIKDEIVELTRMQGFQTATKFFSILNSLAHAPRRKLVSNMYESEILIHRSKSRRISKVCRWIEENISHKITLSDAARLVNMSDSAFSHFFKRQTSISFITYVNNLRVAKAC
;
A
#
# COMPACT_ATOMS: atom_id res chain seq x y z
N GLY A 1 2.88 -17.19 -18.88
CA GLY A 1 2.06 -17.18 -17.69
C GLY A 1 0.80 -16.33 -17.83
N THR A 2 -0.02 -16.31 -16.77
CA THR A 2 -1.22 -15.49 -16.67
C THR A 2 -1.12 -14.64 -15.42
N ARG A 3 -1.45 -13.37 -15.55
CA ARG A 3 -1.54 -12.40 -14.46
C ARG A 3 -2.98 -11.96 -14.28
N VAL A 4 -3.45 -11.93 -13.03
CA VAL A 4 -4.71 -11.29 -12.63
C VAL A 4 -4.38 -10.14 -11.68
N VAL A 5 -4.82 -8.93 -12.01
CA VAL A 5 -4.67 -7.74 -11.17
C VAL A 5 -6.02 -7.03 -11.10
N GLY A 6 -6.64 -7.05 -9.92
CA GLY A 6 -8.00 -6.57 -9.75
C GLY A 6 -8.98 -7.31 -10.65
N ASP A 7 -9.62 -6.58 -11.55
CA ASP A 7 -10.57 -7.07 -12.56
C ASP A 7 -9.93 -7.30 -13.95
N CYS A 8 -8.61 -7.19 -14.06
CA CYS A 8 -7.86 -7.40 -15.29
C CYS A 8 -7.15 -8.75 -15.27
N GLU A 9 -7.45 -9.61 -16.25
CA GLU A 9 -6.76 -10.88 -16.47
C GLU A 9 -6.07 -10.86 -17.83
N GLU A 10 -4.75 -11.11 -17.87
CA GLU A 10 -3.95 -11.07 -19.09
C GLU A 10 -2.86 -12.15 -19.09
N SER A 11 -2.59 -12.69 -20.26
CA SER A 11 -1.42 -13.54 -20.48
C SER A 11 -0.16 -12.71 -20.71
N PHE A 12 0.96 -13.18 -20.22
CA PHE A 12 2.28 -12.56 -20.44
C PHE A 12 3.33 -13.59 -20.87
N SER A 13 4.32 -13.11 -21.62
CA SER A 13 5.54 -13.85 -21.97
C SER A 13 6.74 -12.91 -21.85
N GLY A 14 7.86 -13.40 -21.33
CA GLY A 14 9.04 -12.59 -21.04
C GLY A 14 8.88 -11.72 -19.80
N LEU A 15 9.38 -10.49 -19.86
CA LEU A 15 9.29 -9.55 -18.74
C LEU A 15 7.85 -9.11 -18.49
N ASP A 16 7.35 -9.38 -17.30
CA ASP A 16 6.09 -8.82 -16.79
C ASP A 16 6.40 -7.89 -15.61
N PHE A 17 6.43 -6.59 -15.87
CA PHE A 17 6.83 -5.60 -14.91
C PHE A 17 5.61 -4.78 -14.46
N VAL A 18 5.18 -5.00 -13.22
CA VAL A 18 3.96 -4.41 -12.68
C VAL A 18 4.24 -3.75 -11.34
N MET A 19 3.67 -2.56 -11.14
CA MET A 19 3.60 -1.90 -9.85
C MET A 19 2.16 -1.92 -9.34
N ILE A 20 1.96 -2.44 -8.13
CA ILE A 20 0.65 -2.63 -7.54
C ILE A 20 0.56 -1.81 -6.26
N GLY A 21 -0.48 -0.99 -6.17
CA GLY A 21 -0.79 -0.22 -4.99
C GLY A 21 -1.48 -1.05 -3.90
N PRO A 22 -1.66 -0.47 -2.71
CA PRO A 22 -2.32 -1.14 -1.60
C PRO A 22 -3.77 -1.52 -1.94
N TYR A 23 -4.20 -2.67 -1.42
CA TYR A 23 -5.55 -3.24 -1.55
C TYR A 23 -5.95 -3.72 -2.96
N VAL A 24 -5.08 -3.65 -3.95
CA VAL A 24 -5.32 -4.28 -5.26
C VAL A 24 -5.03 -5.77 -5.15
N SER A 25 -6.04 -6.61 -5.37
CA SER A 25 -5.86 -8.06 -5.40
C SER A 25 -5.02 -8.46 -6.62
N HIS A 26 -4.11 -9.40 -6.44
CA HIS A 26 -3.24 -9.81 -7.53
C HIS A 26 -2.76 -11.26 -7.37
N VAL A 27 -2.55 -11.92 -8.50
CA VAL A 27 -1.97 -13.26 -8.57
C VAL A 27 -1.28 -13.47 -9.92
N TRP A 28 -0.14 -14.16 -9.89
CA TRP A 28 0.55 -14.67 -11.07
C TRP A 28 0.46 -16.19 -11.07
N LYS A 29 0.22 -16.76 -12.25
CA LYS A 29 0.25 -18.20 -12.51
C LYS A 29 1.20 -18.45 -13.66
N SER A 30 2.15 -19.35 -13.46
CA SER A 30 3.07 -19.78 -14.51
C SER A 30 3.36 -21.25 -14.36
N ASP A 31 3.36 -21.95 -15.48
CA ASP A 31 3.70 -23.37 -15.55
C ASP A 31 5.20 -23.58 -15.88
N SER A 32 5.98 -22.50 -16.00
CA SER A 32 7.42 -22.56 -16.29
C SER A 32 8.22 -22.77 -15.00
N GLU A 33 9.09 -23.78 -15.00
CA GLU A 33 10.02 -24.04 -13.90
C GLU A 33 11.17 -23.00 -13.80
N ASN A 34 11.38 -22.21 -14.86
CA ASN A 34 12.44 -21.20 -14.95
C ASN A 34 11.95 -19.77 -14.72
N ASN A 35 11.01 -19.57 -13.81
CA ASN A 35 10.58 -18.22 -13.45
C ASN A 35 11.51 -17.60 -12.42
N HIS A 36 11.91 -16.35 -12.69
CA HIS A 36 12.63 -15.52 -11.73
C HIS A 36 11.72 -14.35 -11.36
N GLU A 37 11.42 -14.24 -10.09
CA GLU A 37 10.60 -13.16 -9.56
C GLU A 37 11.40 -12.29 -8.58
N ILE A 38 11.27 -10.98 -8.71
CA ILE A 38 11.78 -10.01 -7.73
C ILE A 38 10.59 -9.18 -7.28
N THR A 39 10.26 -9.27 -6.00
CA THR A 39 9.21 -8.46 -5.39
C THR A 39 9.81 -7.44 -4.44
N ILE A 40 9.53 -6.16 -4.65
CA ILE A 40 9.87 -5.07 -3.74
C ILE A 40 8.61 -4.61 -3.02
N GLN A 41 8.56 -4.81 -1.70
CA GLN A 41 7.44 -4.35 -0.88
C GLN A 41 7.87 -3.18 0.00
N PHE A 42 7.03 -2.17 0.07
CA PHE A 42 7.23 -1.00 0.92
C PHE A 42 5.90 -0.48 1.47
N SER A 43 5.95 0.22 2.61
CA SER A 43 4.76 0.75 3.26
C SER A 43 4.10 1.87 2.45
N GLU A 44 2.75 1.91 2.44
CA GLU A 44 2.01 3.06 1.92
C GLU A 44 2.30 4.36 2.69
N ASP A 45 2.89 4.27 3.88
CA ASP A 45 3.32 5.43 4.67
C ASP A 45 4.40 6.26 3.97
N LEU A 46 5.08 5.67 2.96
CA LEU A 46 5.98 6.42 2.10
C LEU A 46 5.32 7.68 1.50
N LEU A 47 4.03 7.59 1.15
CA LEU A 47 3.24 8.74 0.67
C LEU A 47 3.07 9.85 1.72
N ASN A 48 3.15 9.51 2.99
CA ASN A 48 2.93 10.43 4.11
C ASN A 48 4.22 11.19 4.48
N PHE A 49 5.37 10.80 3.95
CA PHE A 49 6.62 11.50 4.21
C PHE A 49 6.54 12.93 3.69
N HIS A 50 6.88 13.89 4.54
CA HIS A 50 6.79 15.31 4.21
C HIS A 50 7.57 15.69 2.94
N ILE A 51 8.65 14.97 2.65
CA ILE A 51 9.48 15.13 1.46
C ILE A 51 8.70 14.89 0.17
N MET A 52 7.68 14.01 0.17
CA MET A 52 6.85 13.70 -0.99
C MET A 52 6.03 14.91 -1.48
N ASN A 53 5.89 15.95 -0.65
CA ASN A 53 5.22 17.20 -1.04
C ASN A 53 6.18 18.21 -1.66
N LYS A 54 7.48 17.93 -1.73
CA LYS A 54 8.47 18.79 -2.36
C LYS A 54 8.51 18.55 -3.88
N ARG A 55 8.77 19.62 -4.65
CA ARG A 55 8.76 19.59 -6.12
C ARG A 55 9.43 18.37 -6.76
N PRO A 56 10.66 17.97 -6.36
CA PRO A 56 11.34 16.83 -6.99
C PRO A 56 10.62 15.49 -6.79
N PHE A 57 9.78 15.36 -5.77
CA PHE A 57 9.08 14.11 -5.44
C PHE A 57 7.65 14.03 -5.96
N VAL A 58 7.12 15.11 -6.55
CA VAL A 58 5.76 15.13 -7.10
C VAL A 58 5.52 14.02 -8.13
N PRO A 59 6.42 13.73 -9.10
CA PRO A 59 6.22 12.62 -10.04
C PRO A 59 6.17 11.26 -9.34
N ILE A 60 7.02 11.02 -8.34
CA ILE A 60 7.02 9.78 -7.54
C ILE A 60 5.70 9.66 -6.77
N LYS A 61 5.25 10.75 -6.14
CA LYS A 61 3.96 10.76 -5.43
C LYS A 61 2.80 10.40 -6.36
N GLN A 62 2.79 10.97 -7.57
CA GLN A 62 1.77 10.66 -8.57
C GLN A 62 1.85 9.20 -9.01
N LEU A 63 3.03 8.66 -9.27
CA LEU A 63 3.25 7.24 -9.57
C LEU A 63 2.64 6.33 -8.48
N LEU A 64 2.93 6.63 -7.21
CA LEU A 64 2.40 5.87 -6.07
C LEU A 64 0.87 5.98 -5.94
N MET A 65 0.29 7.10 -6.32
CA MET A 65 -1.16 7.25 -6.39
C MET A 65 -1.76 6.44 -7.53
N ASP A 66 -1.16 6.55 -8.73
CA ASP A 66 -1.61 5.82 -9.93
C ASP A 66 -1.49 4.30 -9.76
N SER A 67 -0.54 3.81 -8.95
CA SER A 67 -0.33 2.37 -8.72
C SER A 67 -1.55 1.65 -8.11
N MET A 68 -2.49 2.40 -7.55
CA MET A 68 -3.78 1.86 -7.10
C MET A 68 -4.63 1.29 -8.25
N GLN A 69 -4.31 1.64 -9.49
CA GLN A 69 -4.93 1.06 -10.66
C GLN A 69 -4.10 -0.09 -11.28
N GLY A 70 -3.05 -0.56 -10.57
CA GLY A 70 -2.08 -1.47 -11.15
C GLY A 70 -1.43 -0.86 -12.39
N LEU A 71 -0.13 -0.73 -12.39
CA LEU A 71 0.61 -0.11 -13.51
C LEU A 71 1.49 -1.17 -14.16
N HIS A 72 1.25 -1.44 -15.44
CA HIS A 72 2.11 -2.30 -16.25
C HIS A 72 3.09 -1.43 -17.04
N PHE A 73 4.39 -1.67 -16.86
CA PHE A 73 5.48 -1.00 -17.55
C PHE A 73 5.95 -1.84 -18.73
N TYR A 74 6.35 -1.19 -19.81
CA TYR A 74 6.75 -1.86 -21.05
C TYR A 74 7.81 -1.05 -21.79
N GLY A 75 8.41 -1.68 -22.83
CA GLY A 75 9.42 -1.05 -23.66
C GLY A 75 10.81 -1.07 -23.03
N GLU A 76 11.74 -0.36 -23.67
CA GLU A 76 13.16 -0.32 -23.28
C GLU A 76 13.39 0.21 -21.87
N ASP A 77 12.58 1.16 -21.42
CA ASP A 77 12.66 1.68 -20.06
C ASP A 77 12.34 0.61 -19.01
N ALA A 78 11.36 -0.26 -19.27
CA ALA A 78 11.03 -1.36 -18.35
C ALA A 78 12.20 -2.35 -18.24
N GLU A 79 12.85 -2.69 -19.34
CA GLU A 79 14.03 -3.57 -19.34
C GLU A 79 15.19 -2.94 -18.58
N ARG A 80 15.49 -1.68 -18.83
CA ARG A 80 16.54 -0.94 -18.13
C ARG A 80 16.28 -0.87 -16.62
N ILE A 81 15.04 -0.55 -16.22
CA ILE A 81 14.67 -0.43 -14.79
C ILE A 81 14.68 -1.81 -14.12
N LYS A 82 14.32 -2.89 -14.83
CA LYS A 82 14.48 -4.27 -14.34
C LYS A 82 15.93 -4.53 -13.93
N ASP A 83 16.91 -4.14 -14.78
CA ASP A 83 18.33 -4.32 -14.46
C ASP A 83 18.76 -3.52 -13.23
N GLU A 84 18.23 -2.30 -13.06
CA GLU A 84 18.43 -1.49 -11.86
C GLU A 84 17.83 -2.14 -10.60
N ILE A 85 16.71 -2.86 -10.73
CA ILE A 85 16.09 -3.62 -9.62
C ILE A 85 16.97 -4.84 -9.27
N VAL A 86 17.51 -5.55 -10.26
CA VAL A 86 18.43 -6.64 -10.01
C VAL A 86 19.69 -6.14 -9.27
N GLU A 87 20.22 -5.00 -9.66
CA GLU A 87 21.33 -4.37 -8.94
C GLU A 87 20.95 -4.04 -7.47
N LEU A 88 19.75 -3.49 -7.25
CA LEU A 88 19.25 -3.13 -5.93
C LEU A 88 19.26 -4.31 -4.95
N THR A 89 18.98 -5.54 -5.41
CA THR A 89 18.98 -6.74 -4.56
C THR A 89 20.36 -7.06 -3.95
N ARG A 90 21.42 -6.51 -4.50
CA ARG A 90 22.81 -6.71 -4.05
C ARG A 90 23.34 -5.57 -3.18
N MET A 91 22.56 -4.49 -3.03
CA MET A 91 22.97 -3.30 -2.31
C MET A 91 22.56 -3.36 -0.84
N GLN A 92 23.26 -2.60 0.00
CA GLN A 92 22.97 -2.50 1.43
C GLN A 92 23.08 -1.06 1.93
N GLY A 93 22.42 -0.81 3.08
CA GLY A 93 22.51 0.47 3.77
C GLY A 93 21.87 1.63 3.02
N PHE A 94 22.41 2.83 3.19
CA PHE A 94 21.83 4.06 2.64
C PHE A 94 21.82 4.09 1.10
N GLN A 95 22.76 3.40 0.46
CA GLN A 95 22.80 3.29 -1.01
C GLN A 95 21.57 2.59 -1.56
N THR A 96 21.02 1.57 -0.86
CA THR A 96 19.78 0.91 -1.23
C THR A 96 18.62 1.90 -1.24
N ALA A 97 18.52 2.77 -0.25
CA ALA A 97 17.45 3.78 -0.19
C ALA A 97 17.56 4.79 -1.35
N THR A 98 18.77 5.29 -1.63
CA THR A 98 18.99 6.25 -2.73
C THR A 98 18.70 5.62 -4.09
N LYS A 99 19.14 4.37 -4.32
CA LYS A 99 18.85 3.63 -5.55
C LYS A 99 17.35 3.35 -5.70
N PHE A 100 16.68 2.99 -4.62
CA PHE A 100 15.23 2.79 -4.62
C PHE A 100 14.47 4.05 -5.05
N PHE A 101 14.81 5.23 -4.51
CA PHE A 101 14.19 6.49 -4.95
C PHE A 101 14.55 6.84 -6.40
N SER A 102 15.75 6.52 -6.86
CA SER A 102 16.14 6.66 -8.27
C SER A 102 15.27 5.80 -9.18
N ILE A 103 15.04 4.53 -8.80
CA ILE A 103 14.15 3.61 -9.53
C ILE A 103 12.72 4.15 -9.54
N LEU A 104 12.18 4.61 -8.42
CA LEU A 104 10.84 5.21 -8.39
C LEU A 104 10.74 6.44 -9.32
N ASN A 105 11.78 7.25 -9.37
CA ASN A 105 11.82 8.39 -10.29
C ASN A 105 11.86 7.94 -11.75
N SER A 106 12.64 6.93 -12.10
CA SER A 106 12.67 6.33 -13.44
C SER A 106 11.29 5.78 -13.82
N LEU A 107 10.64 5.03 -12.94
CA LEU A 107 9.27 4.52 -13.13
C LEU A 107 8.23 5.63 -13.29
N ALA A 108 8.41 6.76 -12.61
CA ALA A 108 7.48 7.89 -12.73
C ALA A 108 7.45 8.49 -14.15
N HIS A 109 8.53 8.30 -14.93
CA HIS A 109 8.66 8.81 -16.29
C HIS A 109 8.57 7.72 -17.37
N ALA A 110 8.62 6.44 -16.99
CA ALA A 110 8.56 5.32 -17.92
C ALA A 110 7.17 5.14 -18.54
N PRO A 111 7.10 4.63 -19.80
CA PRO A 111 5.86 4.23 -20.45
C PRO A 111 5.13 3.16 -19.62
N ARG A 112 3.86 3.40 -19.36
CA ARG A 112 3.01 2.51 -18.56
C ARG A 112 1.55 2.60 -18.95
N ARG A 113 0.80 1.54 -18.64
CA ARG A 113 -0.66 1.54 -18.75
C ARG A 113 -1.29 1.08 -17.44
N LYS A 114 -2.50 1.52 -17.18
CA LYS A 114 -3.32 1.08 -16.07
C LYS A 114 -3.94 -0.27 -16.40
N LEU A 115 -4.06 -1.13 -15.39
CA LEU A 115 -4.60 -2.48 -15.53
C LEU A 115 -6.07 -2.54 -15.12
N VAL A 116 -6.42 -2.00 -13.97
CA VAL A 116 -7.79 -2.14 -13.44
C VAL A 116 -8.73 -1.05 -13.94
N SER A 117 -10.02 -1.38 -13.98
CA SER A 117 -11.07 -0.45 -14.37
C SER A 117 -11.27 0.67 -13.34
N ASN A 118 -11.88 1.77 -13.76
CA ASN A 118 -12.26 2.86 -12.84
C ASN A 118 -13.28 2.41 -11.78
N MET A 119 -14.10 1.41 -12.10
CA MET A 119 -15.08 0.86 -11.17
C MET A 119 -14.37 0.12 -10.02
N TYR A 120 -13.41 -0.73 -10.34
CA TYR A 120 -12.59 -1.44 -9.35
C TYR A 120 -11.74 -0.47 -8.51
N GLU A 121 -11.19 0.59 -9.13
CA GLU A 121 -10.48 1.65 -8.40
C GLU A 121 -11.38 2.30 -7.34
N SER A 122 -12.64 2.58 -7.66
CA SER A 122 -13.58 3.16 -6.71
C SER A 122 -13.82 2.26 -5.50
N GLU A 123 -13.90 0.96 -5.68
CA GLU A 123 -14.00 -0.02 -4.59
C GLU A 123 -12.76 -0.02 -3.70
N ILE A 124 -11.56 0.00 -4.30
CA ILE A 124 -10.29 0.11 -3.55
C ILE A 124 -10.25 1.37 -2.71
N LEU A 125 -10.65 2.52 -3.26
CA LEU A 125 -10.67 3.79 -2.53
C LEU A 125 -11.58 3.74 -1.32
N ILE A 126 -12.73 3.06 -1.42
CA ILE A 126 -13.64 2.84 -0.29
C ILE A 126 -12.96 1.97 0.78
N HIS A 127 -12.32 0.87 0.38
CA HIS A 127 -11.58 -0.02 1.29
C HIS A 127 -10.42 0.70 1.98
N ARG A 128 -9.63 1.45 1.23
CA ARG A 128 -8.51 2.26 1.74
C ARG A 128 -8.96 3.32 2.74
N SER A 129 -10.07 4.00 2.47
CA SER A 129 -10.63 4.98 3.39
C SER A 129 -11.03 4.36 4.72
N LYS A 130 -11.62 3.16 4.69
CA LYS A 130 -11.99 2.40 5.90
C LYS A 130 -10.75 1.95 6.68
N SER A 131 -9.76 1.38 5.99
CA SER A 131 -8.52 0.91 6.59
C SER A 131 -7.71 2.04 7.23
N ARG A 132 -7.60 3.19 6.58
CA ARG A 132 -6.93 4.37 7.16
C ARG A 132 -7.61 4.87 8.44
N ARG A 133 -8.94 4.85 8.48
CA ARG A 133 -9.68 5.26 9.69
C ARG A 133 -9.38 4.34 10.86
N ILE A 134 -9.41 3.02 10.64
CA ILE A 134 -9.12 2.06 11.72
C ILE A 134 -7.68 2.15 12.17
N SER A 135 -6.70 2.24 11.26
CA SER A 135 -5.30 2.41 11.59
C SER A 135 -5.04 3.69 12.40
N LYS A 136 -5.70 4.80 12.03
CA LYS A 136 -5.62 6.05 12.78
C LYS A 136 -6.12 5.90 14.21
N VAL A 137 -7.23 5.19 14.40
CA VAL A 137 -7.80 4.93 15.72
C VAL A 137 -6.89 4.02 16.54
N CYS A 138 -6.39 2.92 15.98
CA CYS A 138 -5.51 1.98 16.69
C CYS A 138 -4.22 2.68 17.17
N ARG A 139 -3.58 3.45 16.30
CA ARG A 139 -2.39 4.25 16.66
C ARG A 139 -2.70 5.24 17.80
N TRP A 140 -3.80 5.96 17.69
CA TRP A 140 -4.21 6.91 18.73
C TRP A 140 -4.47 6.20 20.08
N ILE A 141 -5.07 5.00 20.07
CA ILE A 141 -5.27 4.20 21.29
C ILE A 141 -3.91 3.84 21.91
N GLU A 142 -2.96 3.37 21.11
CA GLU A 142 -1.61 2.99 21.58
C GLU A 142 -0.86 4.16 22.20
N GLU A 143 -0.93 5.33 21.59
CA GLU A 143 -0.31 6.57 22.07
C GLU A 143 -0.93 7.08 23.37
N ASN A 144 -2.25 6.85 23.57
CA ASN A 144 -3.01 7.36 24.71
C ASN A 144 -3.40 6.29 25.73
N ILE A 145 -2.83 5.07 25.66
CA ILE A 145 -3.28 3.92 26.44
C ILE A 145 -3.21 4.13 27.96
N SER A 146 -2.26 4.96 28.43
CA SER A 146 -2.09 5.32 29.83
C SER A 146 -3.12 6.34 30.35
N HIS A 147 -3.90 6.93 29.47
CA HIS A 147 -4.91 7.92 29.79
C HIS A 147 -6.33 7.33 29.72
N LYS A 148 -7.31 8.12 30.14
CA LYS A 148 -8.72 7.74 29.96
C LYS A 148 -9.07 7.84 28.48
N ILE A 149 -9.37 6.70 27.85
CA ILE A 149 -9.82 6.59 26.47
C ILE A 149 -11.32 6.34 26.47
N THR A 150 -12.09 7.17 25.74
CA THR A 150 -13.52 6.95 25.55
C THR A 150 -13.86 6.61 24.10
N LEU A 151 -14.97 5.92 23.91
CA LEU A 151 -15.50 5.61 22.58
C LEU A 151 -15.82 6.91 21.79
N SER A 152 -16.34 7.92 22.47
CA SER A 152 -16.68 9.22 21.87
C SER A 152 -15.44 9.97 21.36
N ASP A 153 -14.29 9.88 22.04
CA ASP A 153 -13.05 10.49 21.59
C ASP A 153 -12.55 9.82 20.32
N ALA A 154 -12.59 8.48 20.27
CA ALA A 154 -12.21 7.70 19.09
C ALA A 154 -13.18 7.97 17.91
N ALA A 155 -14.46 8.08 18.15
CA ALA A 155 -15.47 8.40 17.14
C ALA A 155 -15.23 9.79 16.53
N ARG A 156 -14.97 10.80 17.34
CA ARG A 156 -14.61 12.17 16.90
C ARG A 156 -13.34 12.19 16.04
N LEU A 157 -12.32 11.39 16.39
CA LEU A 157 -11.07 11.32 15.64
C LEU A 157 -11.27 10.96 14.16
N VAL A 158 -12.32 10.19 13.86
CA VAL A 158 -12.66 9.72 12.50
C VAL A 158 -13.96 10.31 11.95
N ASN A 159 -14.48 11.36 12.59
CA ASN A 159 -15.71 12.07 12.20
C ASN A 159 -16.93 11.14 12.09
N MET A 160 -17.15 10.33 13.13
CA MET A 160 -18.28 9.40 13.21
C MET A 160 -19.09 9.66 14.48
N SER A 161 -20.39 9.33 14.46
CA SER A 161 -21.17 9.22 15.69
C SER A 161 -20.73 8.00 16.50
N ASP A 162 -20.97 8.00 17.82
CA ASP A 162 -20.60 6.91 18.72
C ASP A 162 -21.16 5.55 18.27
N SER A 163 -22.44 5.54 17.86
CA SER A 163 -23.10 4.33 17.35
C SER A 163 -22.46 3.84 16.05
N ALA A 164 -22.28 4.72 15.06
CA ALA A 164 -21.67 4.38 13.79
C ALA A 164 -20.23 3.88 13.97
N PHE A 165 -19.46 4.52 14.87
CA PHE A 165 -18.10 4.13 15.20
C PHE A 165 -18.04 2.75 15.88
N SER A 166 -18.92 2.48 16.83
CA SER A 166 -18.98 1.18 17.51
C SER A 166 -19.17 0.02 16.51
N HIS A 167 -20.13 0.17 15.60
CA HIS A 167 -20.37 -0.81 14.54
C HIS A 167 -19.20 -0.91 13.53
N PHE A 168 -18.64 0.23 13.13
CA PHE A 168 -17.48 0.29 12.26
C PHE A 168 -16.28 -0.42 12.88
N PHE A 169 -15.93 -0.08 14.14
CA PHE A 169 -14.78 -0.65 14.84
C PHE A 169 -14.91 -2.17 14.99
N LYS A 170 -16.05 -2.66 15.48
CA LYS A 170 -16.31 -4.10 15.64
C LYS A 170 -16.22 -4.84 14.30
N ARG A 171 -16.72 -4.27 13.21
CA ARG A 171 -16.63 -4.89 11.88
C ARG A 171 -15.20 -4.95 11.34
N GLN A 172 -14.35 -3.97 11.66
CA GLN A 172 -12.96 -3.91 11.19
C GLN A 172 -11.99 -4.74 12.04
N THR A 173 -12.27 -4.90 13.36
CA THR A 173 -11.36 -5.57 14.31
C THR A 173 -11.91 -6.90 14.83
N SER A 174 -13.15 -7.26 14.50
CA SER A 174 -13.90 -8.42 15.01
C SER A 174 -14.21 -8.39 16.51
N ILE A 175 -13.73 -7.39 17.24
CA ILE A 175 -13.96 -7.23 18.69
C ILE A 175 -14.50 -5.82 18.99
N SER A 176 -15.11 -5.63 20.20
CA SER A 176 -15.58 -4.32 20.57
C SER A 176 -14.43 -3.36 20.90
N PHE A 177 -14.66 -2.06 20.76
CA PHE A 177 -13.69 -1.02 21.12
C PHE A 177 -13.19 -1.16 22.56
N ILE A 178 -14.10 -1.39 23.51
CA ILE A 178 -13.75 -1.55 24.93
C ILE A 178 -12.88 -2.79 25.13
N THR A 179 -13.24 -3.91 24.51
CA THR A 179 -12.46 -5.15 24.56
C THR A 179 -11.04 -4.93 24.01
N TYR A 180 -10.92 -4.24 22.87
CA TYR A 180 -9.63 -3.93 22.26
C TYR A 180 -8.73 -3.11 23.19
N VAL A 181 -9.25 -2.02 23.76
CA VAL A 181 -8.51 -1.15 24.70
C VAL A 181 -8.07 -1.92 25.94
N ASN A 182 -8.95 -2.77 26.51
CA ASN A 182 -8.62 -3.57 27.68
C ASN A 182 -7.54 -4.61 27.38
N ASN A 183 -7.61 -5.30 26.24
CA ASN A 183 -6.58 -6.25 25.81
C ASN A 183 -5.21 -5.58 25.67
N LEU A 184 -5.16 -4.37 25.08
CA LEU A 184 -3.91 -3.61 24.98
C LEU A 184 -3.37 -3.17 26.33
N ARG A 185 -4.23 -2.78 27.28
CA ARG A 185 -3.81 -2.43 28.64
C ARG A 185 -3.22 -3.60 29.37
N VAL A 186 -3.85 -4.77 29.26
CA VAL A 186 -3.32 -6.02 29.86
C VAL A 186 -1.96 -6.36 29.24
N ALA A 187 -1.85 -6.33 27.92
CA ALA A 187 -0.59 -6.63 27.21
C ALA A 187 0.57 -5.68 27.58
N LYS A 188 0.27 -4.41 27.94
CA LYS A 188 1.30 -3.44 28.39
C LYS A 188 1.63 -3.53 29.89
N ALA A 189 0.79 -4.21 30.68
CA ALA A 189 0.99 -4.38 32.12
C ALA A 189 1.77 -5.65 32.47
N CYS A 190 1.93 -6.59 31.53
CA CYS A 190 2.75 -7.80 31.65
C CYS A 190 4.14 -7.58 31.03
#